data_1e379949a7abb62e1b6bbb65289559c8
#
_entry.id   1e379949a7abb62e1b6bbb65289559c8
#
_cell.length_a   1.000
_cell.length_b   1.000
_cell.length_c   1.000
_cell.angle_alpha   90.00
_cell.angle_beta   90.00
_cell.angle_gamma   90.00
#
_symmetry.space_group_name_H-M   'P 1'
#
loop_
_entity.id
_entity.type
_entity.pdbx_description
1 polymer ?
#
loop_
_entity_poly.entity_id
_entity_poly.type
_entity_poly.pdbx_seq_one_letter_code
_entity_poly.pdbx_strand_id
1 'polypeptide(L)'
;MSKGILNENVKIVSMKKKVAVIGVTGSVGQEFVQSLNDHPWFEVTQIAASERSACKKYIDAIRDANGIVAWDVGGKIPDYIKEMTVLTIDEVDISELDLVFSAVESVAARDIETKFAKDLPVISTSSAYRYEEDVPILIPGVNDEQAELLEVQKKNRDWKGWVAPLPN
;
A
#
# COMPACT_ATOMS: atom_id res chain seq x y z
N MET A 1 27.24 -35.73 33.38
CA MET A 1 25.98 -35.58 32.63
C MET A 1 25.58 -34.12 32.68
N SER A 2 25.96 -33.36 31.70
CA SER A 2 25.65 -31.92 31.60
C SER A 2 24.59 -31.72 30.55
N LYS A 3 23.40 -31.30 30.96
CA LYS A 3 22.32 -30.92 30.07
C LYS A 3 22.63 -29.54 29.52
N GLY A 4 22.98 -29.45 28.24
CA GLY A 4 23.06 -28.19 27.51
C GLY A 4 21.67 -27.61 27.38
N ILE A 5 21.49 -26.43 27.94
CA ILE A 5 20.28 -25.60 27.77
C ILE A 5 20.47 -24.90 26.44
N LEU A 6 19.75 -25.36 25.39
CA LEU A 6 19.59 -24.63 24.15
C LEU A 6 18.65 -23.47 24.43
N ASN A 7 19.20 -22.28 24.47
CA ASN A 7 18.46 -21.03 24.58
C ASN A 7 18.10 -20.58 23.15
N GLU A 8 17.02 -21.12 22.61
CA GLU A 8 16.47 -20.69 21.31
C GLU A 8 15.51 -19.53 21.46
N ASN A 9 16.05 -18.34 21.64
CA ASN A 9 15.32 -17.10 21.40
C ASN A 9 16.12 -16.20 20.46
N VAL A 10 16.46 -16.73 19.28
CA VAL A 10 16.84 -15.86 18.17
C VAL A 10 15.54 -15.31 17.57
N LYS A 11 15.11 -14.17 18.09
CA LYS A 11 14.08 -13.37 17.45
C LYS A 11 14.68 -12.89 16.14
N ILE A 12 14.37 -13.59 15.02
CA ILE A 12 14.65 -13.07 13.69
C ILE A 12 13.79 -11.81 13.57
N VAL A 13 14.40 -10.67 13.80
CA VAL A 13 13.80 -9.38 13.48
C VAL A 13 13.84 -9.28 11.96
N SER A 14 12.84 -9.84 11.30
CA SER A 14 12.61 -9.56 9.88
C SER A 14 12.42 -8.05 9.76
N MET A 15 13.31 -7.39 9.01
CA MET A 15 13.08 -5.98 8.70
C MET A 15 11.76 -5.88 7.93
N LYS A 16 10.86 -5.01 8.42
CA LYS A 16 9.58 -4.78 7.74
C LYS A 16 9.82 -4.20 6.35
N LYS A 17 8.97 -4.58 5.43
CA LYS A 17 8.91 -3.99 4.09
C LYS A 17 8.39 -2.57 4.18
N LYS A 18 9.12 -1.63 3.60
CA LYS A 18 8.72 -0.22 3.53
C LYS A 18 7.66 -0.05 2.44
N VAL A 19 6.55 0.57 2.80
CA VAL A 19 5.43 0.72 1.86
C VAL A 19 4.92 2.15 1.79
N ALA A 20 4.39 2.52 0.62
CA ALA A 20 3.61 3.73 0.47
C ALA A 20 2.11 3.41 0.39
N VAL A 21 1.28 4.33 0.89
CA VAL A 21 -0.18 4.32 0.68
C VAL A 21 -0.56 5.52 -0.18
N ILE A 22 -1.08 5.25 -1.38
CA ILE A 22 -1.53 6.25 -2.34
C ILE A 22 -3.05 6.38 -2.28
N GLY A 23 -3.56 7.62 -2.31
CA GLY A 23 -4.99 7.88 -2.08
C GLY A 23 -5.35 7.81 -0.59
N VAL A 24 -4.39 8.09 0.28
CA VAL A 24 -4.43 7.88 1.74
C VAL A 24 -5.55 8.65 2.45
N THR A 25 -6.06 9.74 1.87
CA THR A 25 -7.09 10.59 2.51
C THR A 25 -8.52 10.12 2.24
N GLY A 26 -8.73 9.23 1.27
CA GLY A 26 -10.03 8.62 0.99
C GLY A 26 -10.37 7.49 1.97
N SER A 27 -11.65 7.08 2.05
CA SER A 27 -12.11 6.03 2.98
C SER A 27 -11.33 4.72 2.83
N VAL A 28 -11.09 4.27 1.61
CA VAL A 28 -10.31 3.05 1.34
C VAL A 28 -8.84 3.21 1.73
N GLY A 29 -8.25 4.40 1.52
CA GLY A 29 -6.90 4.73 2.00
C GLY A 29 -6.80 4.68 3.52
N GLN A 30 -7.83 5.15 4.22
CA GLN A 30 -7.94 5.08 5.68
C GLN A 30 -8.03 3.63 6.19
N GLU A 31 -8.69 2.73 5.45
CA GLU A 31 -8.71 1.29 5.75
C GLU A 31 -7.30 0.68 5.66
N PHE A 32 -6.50 1.06 4.65
CA PHE A 32 -5.10 0.65 4.62
C PHE A 32 -4.31 1.18 5.81
N VAL A 33 -4.50 2.45 6.18
CA VAL A 33 -3.85 3.05 7.35
C VAL A 33 -4.16 2.27 8.62
N GLN A 34 -5.44 1.92 8.81
CA GLN A 34 -5.87 1.15 9.98
C GLN A 34 -5.31 -0.28 9.97
N SER A 35 -5.36 -0.95 8.82
CA SER A 35 -4.92 -2.34 8.66
C SER A 35 -3.40 -2.50 8.75
N LEU A 36 -2.65 -1.47 8.39
CA LEU A 36 -1.19 -1.45 8.45
C LEU A 36 -0.65 -1.00 9.82
N ASN A 37 -1.53 -0.60 10.75
CA ASN A 37 -1.10 -0.25 12.10
C ASN A 37 -0.49 -1.46 12.81
N ASP A 38 0.73 -1.31 13.29
CA ASP A 38 1.50 -2.39 13.94
C ASP A 38 1.59 -3.70 13.12
N HIS A 39 1.49 -3.58 11.78
CA HIS A 39 1.53 -4.74 10.89
C HIS A 39 2.87 -5.48 11.02
N PRO A 40 2.89 -6.83 11.09
CA PRO A 40 4.11 -7.60 11.36
C PRO A 40 5.15 -7.55 10.23
N TRP A 41 4.73 -7.31 8.98
CA TRP A 41 5.58 -7.36 7.79
C TRP A 41 5.76 -6.02 7.07
N PHE A 42 4.87 -5.07 7.31
CA PHE A 42 4.88 -3.78 6.60
C PHE A 42 5.05 -2.61 7.54
N GLU A 43 5.75 -1.59 7.05
CA GLU A 43 5.90 -0.29 7.68
C GLU A 43 5.54 0.80 6.68
N VAL A 44 4.54 1.61 6.99
CA VAL A 44 4.17 2.75 6.15
C VAL A 44 5.20 3.85 6.34
N THR A 45 5.97 4.16 5.31
CA THR A 45 7.03 5.19 5.35
C THR A 45 6.69 6.41 4.51
N GLN A 46 5.80 6.27 3.53
CA GLN A 46 5.34 7.37 2.68
C GLN A 46 3.83 7.29 2.48
N ILE A 47 3.21 8.45 2.39
CA ILE A 47 1.78 8.57 2.11
C ILE A 47 1.55 9.66 1.07
N ALA A 48 0.67 9.41 0.10
CA ALA A 48 0.38 10.39 -0.94
C ALA A 48 -1.11 10.49 -1.26
N ALA A 49 -1.50 11.66 -1.74
CA ALA A 49 -2.86 11.93 -2.20
C ALA A 49 -2.83 12.96 -3.35
N SER A 50 -4.01 13.48 -3.72
CA SER A 50 -4.13 14.55 -4.69
C SER A 50 -3.48 15.85 -4.18
N GLU A 51 -3.13 16.75 -5.08
CA GLU A 51 -2.53 18.06 -4.78
C GLU A 51 -3.32 18.86 -3.72
N ARG A 52 -4.64 18.72 -3.69
CA ARG A 52 -5.51 19.37 -2.68
C ARG A 52 -5.13 19.00 -1.24
N SER A 53 -4.67 17.77 -1.03
CA SER A 53 -4.33 17.21 0.28
C SER A 53 -2.82 17.20 0.54
N ALA A 54 -2.00 17.34 -0.50
CA ALA A 54 -0.55 17.32 -0.38
C ALA A 54 0.03 18.48 0.45
N CYS A 55 1.26 18.33 0.90
CA CYS A 55 2.02 19.30 1.71
C CYS A 55 1.38 19.60 3.08
N LYS A 56 0.44 18.80 3.55
CA LYS A 56 -0.19 18.90 4.86
C LYS A 56 0.19 17.70 5.72
N LYS A 57 0.13 17.85 7.03
CA LYS A 57 0.11 16.69 7.92
C LYS A 57 -1.15 15.87 7.66
N TYR A 58 -1.05 14.56 7.79
CA TYR A 58 -2.18 13.67 7.51
C TYR A 58 -3.44 14.09 8.27
N ILE A 59 -3.31 14.37 9.58
CA ILE A 59 -4.45 14.79 10.42
C ILE A 59 -5.15 16.05 9.90
N ASP A 60 -4.42 16.95 9.25
CA ASP A 60 -4.97 18.17 8.65
C ASP A 60 -5.49 17.93 7.23
N ALA A 61 -4.86 16.98 6.49
CA ALA A 61 -5.27 16.63 5.14
C ALA A 61 -6.64 15.95 5.07
N ILE A 62 -7.06 15.27 6.15
CA ILE A 62 -8.37 14.62 6.27
C ILE A 62 -9.42 15.48 6.95
N ARG A 63 -9.21 16.80 7.13
CA ARG A 63 -10.25 17.71 7.63
C ARG A 63 -11.17 18.14 6.50
N ASP A 64 -12.47 18.17 6.81
CA ASP A 64 -13.47 18.76 5.92
C ASP A 64 -13.39 20.32 5.90
N ALA A 65 -14.27 20.94 5.12
CA ALA A 65 -14.35 22.39 5.01
C ALA A 65 -14.70 23.11 6.32
N ASN A 66 -15.26 22.41 7.29
CA ASN A 66 -15.61 22.92 8.62
C ASN A 66 -14.51 22.68 9.65
N GLY A 67 -13.38 22.07 9.23
CA GLY A 67 -12.27 21.72 10.11
C GLY A 67 -12.49 20.44 10.93
N ILE A 68 -13.56 19.69 10.64
CA ILE A 68 -13.86 18.42 11.31
C ILE A 68 -13.03 17.32 10.67
N VAL A 69 -12.41 16.49 11.50
CA VAL A 69 -11.63 15.34 11.02
C VAL A 69 -12.56 14.29 10.43
N ALA A 70 -12.43 14.02 9.13
CA ALA A 70 -13.18 13.01 8.41
C ALA A 70 -12.43 11.68 8.50
N TRP A 71 -12.65 10.92 9.57
CA TRP A 71 -12.16 9.58 9.77
C TRP A 71 -13.31 8.60 9.64
N ASP A 72 -13.36 7.89 8.50
CA ASP A 72 -14.49 7.06 8.09
C ASP A 72 -14.35 5.60 8.55
N VAL A 73 -13.20 5.25 9.12
CA VAL A 73 -12.88 3.92 9.62
C VAL A 73 -13.15 3.83 11.12
N GLY A 74 -13.56 2.67 11.59
CA GLY A 74 -13.79 2.47 13.03
C GLY A 74 -12.54 2.68 13.89
N GLY A 75 -12.74 3.08 15.16
CA GLY A 75 -11.66 3.25 16.11
C GLY A 75 -10.96 4.61 16.03
N LYS A 76 -9.75 4.67 16.60
CA LYS A 76 -8.93 5.90 16.62
C LYS A 76 -7.96 5.91 15.45
N ILE A 77 -7.69 7.10 14.94
CA ILE A 77 -6.62 7.30 13.97
C ILE A 77 -5.30 6.83 14.60
N PRO A 78 -4.56 5.91 13.97
CA PRO A 78 -3.26 5.46 14.45
C PRO A 78 -2.29 6.62 14.66
N ASP A 79 -1.51 6.58 15.75
CA ASP A 79 -0.63 7.71 16.08
C ASP A 79 0.51 7.89 15.10
N TYR A 80 0.99 6.79 14.50
CA TYR A 80 2.13 6.83 13.57
C TYR A 80 1.90 7.71 12.35
N ILE A 81 0.64 7.83 11.88
CA ILE A 81 0.36 8.52 10.63
C ILE A 81 0.03 10.00 10.79
N LYS A 82 -0.45 10.41 11.96
CA LYS A 82 -1.02 11.76 12.18
C LYS A 82 -0.09 12.89 11.74
N GLU A 83 1.21 12.74 12.04
CA GLU A 83 2.23 13.75 11.79
C GLU A 83 2.97 13.55 10.45
N MET A 84 2.69 12.47 9.71
CA MET A 84 3.29 12.23 8.41
C MET A 84 2.81 13.30 7.42
N THR A 85 3.74 13.81 6.61
CA THR A 85 3.41 14.74 5.52
C THR A 85 2.82 13.96 4.36
N VAL A 86 1.66 14.38 3.87
CA VAL A 86 1.05 13.84 2.66
C VAL A 86 1.81 14.39 1.45
N LEU A 87 2.37 13.52 0.63
CA LEU A 87 3.07 13.83 -0.59
C LEU A 87 2.11 13.97 -1.76
N THR A 88 2.54 14.62 -2.83
CA THR A 88 1.96 14.41 -4.16
C THR A 88 2.39 13.05 -4.71
N ILE A 89 1.71 12.56 -5.74
CA ILE A 89 2.08 11.30 -6.41
C ILE A 89 3.49 11.36 -7.02
N ASP A 90 3.91 12.54 -7.44
CA ASP A 90 5.21 12.74 -8.09
C ASP A 90 6.37 12.86 -7.10
N GLU A 91 6.10 13.22 -5.86
CA GLU A 91 7.08 13.32 -4.78
C GLU A 91 7.39 11.98 -4.09
N VAL A 92 6.64 10.91 -4.39
CA VAL A 92 6.89 9.59 -3.80
C VAL A 92 8.24 9.05 -4.28
N ASP A 93 9.15 8.84 -3.33
CA ASP A 93 10.47 8.27 -3.60
C ASP A 93 10.40 6.73 -3.63
N ILE A 94 10.36 6.18 -4.83
CA ILE A 94 10.27 4.74 -5.06
C ILE A 94 11.54 3.98 -4.64
N SER A 95 12.70 4.64 -4.57
CA SER A 95 13.97 3.99 -4.21
C SER A 95 14.00 3.49 -2.76
N GLU A 96 13.15 4.05 -1.91
CA GLU A 96 13.03 3.72 -0.49
C GLU A 96 11.88 2.74 -0.20
N LEU A 97 11.21 2.22 -1.23
CA LEU A 97 10.00 1.41 -1.08
C LEU A 97 10.18 -0.03 -1.59
N ASP A 98 9.49 -0.95 -0.96
CA ASP A 98 9.35 -2.35 -1.41
C ASP A 98 8.03 -2.60 -2.15
N LEU A 99 6.97 -1.80 -1.87
CA LEU A 99 5.62 -2.02 -2.39
C LEU A 99 4.75 -0.76 -2.22
N VAL A 100 3.74 -0.62 -3.07
CA VAL A 100 2.73 0.44 -3.00
C VAL A 100 1.34 -0.17 -2.78
N PHE A 101 0.60 0.37 -1.81
CA PHE A 101 -0.84 0.16 -1.67
C PHE A 101 -1.58 1.33 -2.33
N SER A 102 -2.41 1.03 -3.33
CA SER A 102 -3.15 2.03 -4.11
C SER A 102 -4.64 2.00 -3.76
N ALA A 103 -5.13 3.15 -3.29
CA ALA A 103 -6.53 3.43 -3.00
C ALA A 103 -7.05 4.61 -3.84
N VAL A 104 -6.55 4.74 -5.08
CA VAL A 104 -6.99 5.81 -5.99
C VAL A 104 -8.24 5.41 -6.76
N GLU A 105 -9.03 6.42 -7.16
CA GLU A 105 -10.21 6.19 -7.97
C GLU A 105 -9.86 5.62 -9.34
N SER A 106 -10.72 4.75 -9.86
CA SER A 106 -10.46 3.96 -11.09
C SER A 106 -10.12 4.81 -12.32
N VAL A 107 -10.63 6.04 -12.40
CA VAL A 107 -10.34 6.94 -13.54
C VAL A 107 -8.86 7.33 -13.61
N ALA A 108 -8.24 7.62 -12.46
CA ALA A 108 -6.84 8.00 -12.39
C ALA A 108 -5.89 6.80 -12.13
N ALA A 109 -6.45 5.68 -11.69
CA ALA A 109 -5.68 4.54 -11.21
C ALA A 109 -4.75 3.98 -12.29
N ARG A 110 -5.21 3.87 -13.53
CA ARG A 110 -4.41 3.25 -14.61
C ARG A 110 -3.06 3.95 -14.79
N ASP A 111 -3.05 5.26 -14.88
CA ASP A 111 -1.83 6.03 -15.10
C ASP A 111 -0.93 6.02 -13.85
N ILE A 112 -1.53 6.25 -12.68
CA ILE A 112 -0.81 6.28 -11.40
C ILE A 112 -0.19 4.92 -11.09
N GLU A 113 -0.96 3.85 -11.18
CA GLU A 113 -0.49 2.50 -10.87
C GLU A 113 0.55 2.01 -11.87
N THR A 114 0.39 2.34 -13.18
CA THR A 114 1.40 2.07 -14.20
C THR A 114 2.74 2.74 -13.85
N LYS A 115 2.70 3.97 -13.35
CA LYS A 115 3.91 4.70 -12.96
C LYS A 115 4.72 3.91 -11.94
N PHE A 116 4.07 3.39 -10.89
CA PHE A 116 4.74 2.63 -9.84
C PHE A 116 5.08 1.21 -10.28
N ALA A 117 4.18 0.53 -11.01
CA ALA A 117 4.34 -0.87 -11.42
C ALA A 117 5.54 -1.12 -12.34
N LYS A 118 6.05 -0.09 -13.01
CA LYS A 118 7.30 -0.18 -13.78
C LYS A 118 8.48 -0.63 -12.92
N ASP A 119 8.50 -0.26 -11.66
CA ASP A 119 9.62 -0.53 -10.77
C ASP A 119 9.24 -1.31 -9.49
N LEU A 120 8.03 -1.18 -8.98
CA LEU A 120 7.58 -1.74 -7.70
C LEU A 120 6.27 -2.54 -7.82
N PRO A 121 6.07 -3.55 -6.96
CA PRO A 121 4.75 -4.15 -6.75
C PRO A 121 3.70 -3.12 -6.33
N VAL A 122 2.49 -3.25 -6.89
CA VAL A 122 1.32 -2.44 -6.53
C VAL A 122 0.15 -3.35 -6.17
N ILE A 123 -0.36 -3.22 -4.95
CA ILE A 123 -1.64 -3.81 -4.54
C ILE A 123 -2.70 -2.73 -4.65
N SER A 124 -3.72 -2.97 -5.47
CA SER A 124 -4.71 -1.97 -5.84
C SER A 124 -6.11 -2.34 -5.39
N THR A 125 -6.89 -1.36 -4.93
CA THR A 125 -8.33 -1.52 -4.72
C THR A 125 -9.15 -1.09 -5.93
N SER A 126 -8.51 -0.48 -6.92
CA SER A 126 -9.15 -0.01 -8.16
C SER A 126 -9.57 -1.16 -9.07
N SER A 127 -10.58 -0.90 -9.91
CA SER A 127 -10.99 -1.81 -10.98
C SER A 127 -10.20 -1.65 -12.28
N ALA A 128 -9.26 -0.71 -12.35
CA ALA A 128 -8.60 -0.32 -13.59
C ALA A 128 -7.90 -1.46 -14.35
N TYR A 129 -7.43 -2.46 -13.62
CA TYR A 129 -6.70 -3.61 -14.17
C TYR A 129 -7.45 -4.95 -14.05
N ARG A 130 -8.62 -5.01 -13.41
CA ARG A 130 -9.30 -6.28 -13.09
C ARG A 130 -9.66 -7.14 -14.29
N TYR A 131 -9.76 -6.57 -15.48
CA TYR A 131 -10.18 -7.26 -16.70
C TYR A 131 -9.04 -7.48 -17.71
N GLU A 132 -7.79 -7.25 -17.29
CA GLU A 132 -6.62 -7.50 -18.12
C GLU A 132 -6.22 -8.97 -18.03
N GLU A 133 -5.92 -9.61 -19.15
CA GLU A 133 -5.64 -11.05 -19.21
C GLU A 133 -4.38 -11.48 -18.43
N ASP A 134 -3.42 -10.58 -18.27
CA ASP A 134 -2.16 -10.80 -17.56
C ASP A 134 -2.18 -10.29 -16.11
N VAL A 135 -3.35 -9.97 -15.58
CA VAL A 135 -3.50 -9.40 -14.22
C VAL A 135 -4.31 -10.34 -13.34
N PRO A 136 -3.72 -10.94 -12.30
CA PRO A 136 -4.45 -11.82 -11.40
C PRO A 136 -5.29 -11.01 -10.40
N ILE A 137 -6.51 -11.49 -10.12
CA ILE A 137 -7.28 -11.09 -8.94
C ILE A 137 -7.04 -12.17 -7.89
N LEU A 138 -6.11 -11.91 -6.97
CA LEU A 138 -5.67 -12.92 -6.00
C LEU A 138 -6.57 -12.94 -4.76
N ILE A 139 -6.98 -14.14 -4.38
CA ILE A 139 -7.65 -14.46 -3.11
C ILE A 139 -6.78 -15.50 -2.41
N PRO A 140 -5.92 -15.09 -1.44
CA PRO A 140 -4.99 -16.00 -0.80
C PRO A 140 -5.69 -17.25 -0.22
N GLY A 141 -5.12 -18.42 -0.51
CA GLY A 141 -5.69 -19.70 -0.10
C GLY A 141 -6.83 -20.21 -0.98
N VAL A 142 -7.22 -19.50 -2.03
CA VAL A 142 -8.29 -19.91 -2.97
C VAL A 142 -7.74 -20.12 -4.38
N ASN A 143 -6.96 -19.17 -4.88
CA ASN A 143 -6.43 -19.21 -6.24
C ASN A 143 -4.96 -18.76 -6.30
N ASP A 144 -4.16 -19.25 -5.37
CA ASP A 144 -2.74 -18.89 -5.22
C ASP A 144 -1.91 -19.17 -6.49
N GLU A 145 -2.32 -20.14 -7.30
CA GLU A 145 -1.69 -20.47 -8.59
C GLU A 145 -1.74 -19.31 -9.59
N GLN A 146 -2.74 -18.42 -9.49
CA GLN A 146 -2.82 -17.24 -10.35
C GLN A 146 -1.70 -16.21 -10.08
N ALA A 147 -0.95 -16.36 -9.00
CA ALA A 147 0.23 -15.52 -8.75
C ALA A 147 1.31 -15.68 -9.85
N GLU A 148 1.32 -16.78 -10.58
CA GLU A 148 2.20 -16.97 -11.74
C GLU A 148 1.97 -15.93 -12.85
N LEU A 149 0.74 -15.37 -12.97
CA LEU A 149 0.43 -14.30 -13.91
C LEU A 149 1.22 -13.01 -13.63
N LEU A 150 1.68 -12.79 -12.39
CA LEU A 150 2.52 -11.62 -12.07
C LEU A 150 3.83 -11.63 -12.88
N GLU A 151 4.43 -12.78 -13.08
CA GLU A 151 5.64 -12.89 -13.90
C GLU A 151 5.33 -12.76 -15.41
N VAL A 152 4.16 -13.21 -15.85
CA VAL A 152 3.67 -12.99 -17.21
C VAL A 152 3.43 -11.50 -17.46
N GLN A 153 2.80 -10.81 -16.49
CA GLN A 153 2.54 -9.38 -16.55
C GLN A 153 3.83 -8.57 -16.68
N LYS A 154 4.84 -8.85 -15.84
CA LYS A 154 6.16 -8.19 -15.91
C LYS A 154 6.75 -8.32 -17.31
N LYS A 155 6.74 -9.52 -17.86
CA LYS A 155 7.30 -9.80 -19.19
C LYS A 155 6.53 -9.08 -20.30
N ASN A 156 5.19 -9.12 -20.25
CA ASN A 156 4.35 -8.54 -21.30
C ASN A 156 4.45 -7.00 -21.33
N ARG A 157 4.65 -6.39 -20.15
CA ARG A 157 4.62 -4.93 -19.99
C ARG A 157 6.01 -4.31 -19.82
N ASP A 158 7.07 -5.12 -19.83
CA ASP A 158 8.45 -4.68 -19.56
C ASP A 158 8.55 -3.93 -18.22
N TRP A 159 7.95 -4.50 -17.18
CA TRP A 159 7.93 -3.96 -15.83
C TRP A 159 8.80 -4.79 -14.88
N LYS A 160 9.41 -4.14 -13.88
CA LYS A 160 10.08 -4.84 -12.77
C LYS A 160 9.10 -5.23 -11.67
N GLY A 161 8.11 -4.37 -11.44
CA GLY A 161 7.01 -4.62 -10.53
C GLY A 161 5.79 -5.22 -11.23
N TRP A 162 4.63 -5.07 -10.61
CA TRP A 162 3.34 -5.59 -11.10
C TRP A 162 2.17 -4.88 -10.42
N VAL A 163 0.97 -5.06 -10.96
CA VAL A 163 -0.29 -4.65 -10.33
C VAL A 163 -1.11 -5.90 -10.01
N ALA A 164 -1.57 -6.00 -8.77
CA ALA A 164 -2.55 -7.00 -8.34
C ALA A 164 -3.75 -6.29 -7.70
N PRO A 165 -4.89 -6.20 -8.42
CA PRO A 165 -6.10 -5.62 -7.86
C PRO A 165 -6.74 -6.60 -6.87
N LEU A 166 -7.26 -6.05 -5.78
CA LEU A 166 -8.07 -6.81 -4.82
C LEU A 166 -9.43 -7.15 -5.44
N PRO A 167 -10.04 -8.29 -5.03
CA PRO A 167 -11.42 -8.61 -5.39
C PRO A 167 -12.37 -7.55 -4.83
N ASN A 168 -13.52 -7.40 -5.49
CA ASN A 168 -14.53 -6.42 -5.08
C ASN A 168 -15.50 -7.03 -4.07
#